data_718db56a8a90308580a55d84280c9ef3
#
_entry.id   718db56a8a90308580a55d84280c9ef3
#
_cell.length_a   1.000
_cell.length_b   1.000
_cell.length_c   1.000
_cell.angle_alpha   90.00
_cell.angle_beta   90.00
_cell.angle_gamma   90.00
#
_symmetry.space_group_name_H-M   'P 1'
#
loop_
_entity.id
_entity.type
_entity.pdbx_description
1 polymer ?
#
loop_
_entity_poly.entity_id
_entity_poly.type
_entity_poly.pdbx_seq_one_letter_code
_entity_poly.pdbx_strand_id
1 'polypeptide(L)'
;MRTLTLQLGAWLLAFAAACSTAAAEGDSPWGRDYFPNTELVDQDGQHLRFYDDLIAGKVVAINFIFTGCSATCPAETARLRQVQKLLGERVGKELFFYSISIDPAADTPEVLKAYAERFHVGPGWRFLTGDFAAITELRQRLGLLDIRVDPQNKSEHSLSLIIGNQATGQWMKVSPFENPYILADRLGNSLQNWKVASATHNSYADAPQLRTPSPGEQLFRTRCSACHSLGADANAMRQAIGPDLAGVTRRRERAWLERWLREPDRMLAEQDPTATALYRQFNQIGMPNLGLGEVEVQALLGYLADPSADATPRAGSAPPLQQASQ
;
A
#
# COMPACT_ATOMS: atom_id res chain seq x y z
N MET A 1 61.69 70.61 1.83
CA MET A 1 61.18 69.95 0.63
C MET A 1 60.82 68.55 0.95
N ARG A 2 59.59 68.20 1.28
CA ARG A 2 59.08 66.87 1.64
C ARG A 2 57.91 66.57 0.70
N THR A 3 58.08 65.65 -0.19
CA THR A 3 57.06 65.18 -1.12
C THR A 3 56.11 64.23 -0.43
N LEU A 4 54.82 64.56 -0.44
CA LEU A 4 53.76 63.72 0.07
C LEU A 4 53.24 62.84 -1.09
N THR A 5 53.39 61.54 -0.96
CA THR A 5 52.80 60.54 -1.87
C THR A 5 51.43 60.13 -1.36
N LEU A 6 50.38 60.49 -2.09
CA LEU A 6 49.01 59.97 -1.90
C LEU A 6 48.92 58.55 -2.41
N GLN A 7 48.56 57.58 -1.57
CA GLN A 7 48.13 56.26 -1.96
C GLN A 7 46.59 56.22 -2.04
N LEU A 8 46.08 56.11 -3.26
CA LEU A 8 44.68 55.77 -3.51
C LEU A 8 44.48 54.28 -3.35
N GLY A 9 43.81 53.85 -2.26
CA GLY A 9 43.34 52.50 -2.09
C GLY A 9 42.06 52.25 -2.87
N ALA A 10 42.12 51.44 -3.91
CA ALA A 10 40.94 50.97 -4.64
C ALA A 10 40.27 49.82 -3.86
N TRP A 11 39.08 50.07 -3.35
CA TRP A 11 38.21 49.05 -2.79
C TRP A 11 37.43 48.38 -3.90
N LEU A 12 37.84 47.15 -4.30
CA LEU A 12 37.08 46.28 -5.16
C LEU A 12 36.02 45.58 -4.31
N LEU A 13 34.78 46.06 -4.38
CA LEU A 13 33.61 45.35 -3.88
C LEU A 13 33.30 44.18 -4.86
N ALA A 14 33.70 42.98 -4.48
CA ALA A 14 33.28 41.75 -5.13
C ALA A 14 31.82 41.45 -4.75
N PHE A 15 30.86 41.79 -5.64
CA PHE A 15 29.49 41.37 -5.56
C PHE A 15 29.43 39.89 -5.95
N ALA A 16 29.42 38.97 -4.95
CA ALA A 16 29.14 37.57 -5.19
C ALA A 16 27.65 37.44 -5.51
N ALA A 17 27.31 37.41 -6.79
CA ALA A 17 25.97 37.03 -7.26
C ALA A 17 25.76 35.54 -6.89
N ALA A 18 25.01 35.28 -5.82
CA ALA A 18 24.49 33.97 -5.54
C ALA A 18 23.47 33.63 -6.65
N CYS A 19 23.93 32.97 -7.72
CA CYS A 19 23.05 32.25 -8.62
C CYS A 19 22.38 31.13 -7.85
N SER A 20 21.19 31.39 -7.29
CA SER A 20 20.29 30.32 -6.94
C SER A 20 19.90 29.60 -8.23
N THR A 21 20.55 28.48 -8.50
CA THR A 21 20.06 27.55 -9.52
C THR A 21 18.73 27.01 -8.97
N ALA A 22 17.63 27.67 -9.32
CA ALA A 22 16.32 27.01 -9.31
C ALA A 22 16.52 25.79 -10.21
N ALA A 23 16.49 24.60 -9.63
CA ALA A 23 16.40 23.37 -10.40
C ALA A 23 15.17 23.57 -11.31
N ALA A 24 15.40 23.59 -12.63
CA ALA A 24 14.31 23.61 -13.58
C ALA A 24 13.43 22.41 -13.23
N GLU A 25 12.20 22.68 -12.78
CA GLU A 25 11.15 21.65 -12.76
C GLU A 25 11.12 21.11 -14.18
N GLY A 26 11.58 19.87 -14.32
CA GLY A 26 11.58 19.24 -15.63
C GLY A 26 10.17 19.33 -16.19
N ASP A 27 10.07 19.54 -17.49
CA ASP A 27 8.84 19.73 -18.28
C ASP A 27 7.92 18.48 -18.21
N SER A 28 7.61 18.04 -17.00
CA SER A 28 6.72 16.93 -16.74
C SER A 28 5.28 17.41 -16.98
N PRO A 29 4.52 16.74 -17.86
CA PRO A 29 3.11 17.06 -18.05
C PRO A 29 2.28 16.86 -16.78
N TRP A 30 2.86 16.25 -15.75
CA TRP A 30 2.23 15.90 -14.47
C TRP A 30 2.63 16.91 -13.38
N GLY A 31 2.45 18.19 -13.66
CA GLY A 31 2.76 19.28 -12.74
C GLY A 31 1.51 19.94 -12.13
N ARG A 32 1.70 21.15 -11.64
CA ARG A 32 0.65 21.99 -11.02
C ARG A 32 -0.55 22.22 -11.94
N ASP A 33 -0.35 22.33 -13.24
CA ASP A 33 -1.41 22.57 -14.21
C ASP A 33 -2.26 21.33 -14.51
N TYR A 34 -1.73 20.15 -14.22
CA TYR A 34 -2.43 18.88 -14.41
C TYR A 34 -3.28 18.50 -13.20
N PHE A 35 -2.70 18.55 -12.00
CA PHE A 35 -3.39 18.13 -10.79
C PHE A 35 -4.20 19.29 -10.19
N PRO A 36 -5.50 19.09 -9.92
CA PRO A 36 -6.26 20.09 -9.19
C PRO A 36 -5.68 20.27 -7.78
N ASN A 37 -5.58 21.53 -7.35
CA ASN A 37 -5.11 21.83 -6.00
C ASN A 37 -6.27 21.82 -5.01
N THR A 38 -6.99 20.70 -5.01
CA THR A 38 -8.19 20.45 -4.20
C THR A 38 -7.90 20.63 -2.73
N GLU A 39 -8.75 21.36 -2.02
CA GLU A 39 -8.70 21.43 -0.56
C GLU A 39 -9.29 20.15 0.04
N LEU A 40 -8.52 19.52 0.92
CA LEU A 40 -8.86 18.29 1.62
C LEU A 40 -8.63 18.49 3.13
N VAL A 41 -9.35 17.71 3.95
CA VAL A 41 -9.19 17.71 5.40
C VAL A 41 -8.72 16.32 5.81
N ASP A 42 -7.66 16.23 6.59
CA ASP A 42 -7.18 14.93 7.08
C ASP A 42 -7.90 14.47 8.35
N GLN A 43 -7.61 13.26 8.78
CA GLN A 43 -8.19 12.64 9.97
C GLN A 43 -7.91 13.38 11.29
N ASP A 44 -6.97 14.33 11.29
CA ASP A 44 -6.65 15.18 12.44
C ASP A 44 -7.24 16.60 12.30
N GLY A 45 -8.07 16.84 11.28
CA GLY A 45 -8.74 18.11 11.01
C GLY A 45 -7.84 19.15 10.34
N GLN A 46 -6.66 18.77 9.81
CA GLN A 46 -5.80 19.69 9.10
C GLN A 46 -6.29 19.92 7.67
N HIS A 47 -6.43 21.19 7.28
CA HIS A 47 -6.74 21.58 5.91
C HIS A 47 -5.47 21.56 5.06
N LEU A 48 -5.50 20.83 3.94
CA LEU A 48 -4.35 20.57 3.08
C LEU A 48 -4.76 20.71 1.62
N ARG A 49 -3.87 21.27 0.81
CA ARG A 49 -4.04 21.37 -0.64
C ARG A 49 -3.41 20.17 -1.32
N PHE A 50 -4.16 19.51 -2.19
CA PHE A 50 -3.73 18.25 -2.81
C PHE A 50 -2.39 18.37 -3.52
N TYR A 51 -2.22 19.37 -4.37
CA TYR A 51 -0.93 19.55 -5.06
C TYR A 51 0.14 20.08 -4.12
N ASP A 52 -0.10 21.23 -3.48
CA ASP A 52 0.93 21.98 -2.77
C ASP A 52 1.43 21.24 -1.52
N ASP A 53 0.51 20.64 -0.74
CA ASP A 53 0.86 20.07 0.56
C ASP A 53 1.08 18.55 0.49
N LEU A 54 0.41 17.84 -0.44
CA LEU A 54 0.40 16.38 -0.42
C LEU A 54 1.33 15.77 -1.47
N ILE A 55 1.43 16.32 -2.69
CA ILE A 55 2.18 15.64 -3.76
C ILE A 55 3.40 16.39 -4.27
N ALA A 56 3.46 17.72 -4.22
CA ALA A 56 4.58 18.48 -4.76
C ALA A 56 5.93 18.02 -4.19
N GLY A 57 6.83 17.59 -5.07
CA GLY A 57 8.17 17.11 -4.73
C GLY A 57 8.23 15.77 -3.99
N LYS A 58 7.12 15.04 -3.88
CA LYS A 58 7.03 13.82 -3.06
C LYS A 58 6.85 12.54 -3.87
N VAL A 59 7.24 11.43 -3.25
CA VAL A 59 6.81 10.09 -3.67
C VAL A 59 5.56 9.73 -2.89
N VAL A 60 4.51 9.31 -3.61
CA VAL A 60 3.19 9.10 -3.02
C VAL A 60 2.53 7.81 -3.49
N ALA A 61 1.68 7.27 -2.62
CA ALA A 61 0.71 6.22 -2.94
C ALA A 61 -0.69 6.75 -2.61
N ILE A 62 -1.59 6.77 -3.59
CA ILE A 62 -2.93 7.38 -3.49
C ILE A 62 -3.98 6.36 -3.87
N ASN A 63 -4.96 6.13 -2.99
CA ASN A 63 -6.15 5.34 -3.27
C ASN A 63 -7.41 6.05 -2.80
N PHE A 64 -8.57 5.57 -3.29
CA PHE A 64 -9.87 6.07 -2.89
C PHE A 64 -10.65 4.99 -2.17
N ILE A 65 -11.19 5.33 -1.01
CA ILE A 65 -11.89 4.42 -0.12
C ILE A 65 -13.23 5.00 0.33
N PHE A 66 -14.03 4.22 1.04
CA PHE A 66 -15.04 4.71 1.98
C PHE A 66 -15.13 3.76 3.18
N THR A 67 -15.36 4.31 4.37
CA THR A 67 -15.25 3.53 5.61
C THR A 67 -16.40 2.53 5.79
N GLY A 68 -17.55 2.79 5.15
CA GLY A 68 -18.69 1.88 5.12
C GLY A 68 -18.55 0.68 4.18
N CYS A 69 -17.44 0.57 3.46
CA CYS A 69 -17.18 -0.58 2.60
C CYS A 69 -16.89 -1.83 3.44
N SER A 70 -17.68 -2.87 3.28
CA SER A 70 -17.48 -4.16 3.96
C SER A 70 -16.74 -5.20 3.08
N ALA A 71 -16.46 -4.86 1.82
CA ALA A 71 -15.90 -5.80 0.85
C ALA A 71 -14.39 -5.64 0.69
N THR A 72 -13.96 -4.75 -0.18
CA THR A 72 -12.57 -4.65 -0.66
C THR A 72 -11.72 -3.65 0.10
N CYS A 73 -12.28 -2.51 0.56
CA CYS A 73 -11.49 -1.48 1.24
C CYS A 73 -10.75 -1.98 2.50
N PRO A 74 -11.35 -2.84 3.35
CA PRO A 74 -10.61 -3.42 4.47
C PRO A 74 -9.38 -4.24 4.03
N ALA A 75 -9.53 -5.06 2.99
CA ALA A 75 -8.44 -5.88 2.46
C ALA A 75 -7.35 -5.02 1.81
N GLU A 76 -7.74 -3.97 1.08
CA GLU A 76 -6.83 -2.99 0.49
C GLU A 76 -6.03 -2.25 1.57
N THR A 77 -6.71 -1.71 2.58
CA THR A 77 -6.06 -1.01 3.69
C THR A 77 -5.09 -1.93 4.43
N ALA A 78 -5.49 -3.17 4.70
CA ALA A 78 -4.62 -4.17 5.32
C ALA A 78 -3.38 -4.48 4.46
N ARG A 79 -3.54 -4.57 3.14
CA ARG A 79 -2.43 -4.79 2.21
C ARG A 79 -1.47 -3.61 2.18
N LEU A 80 -1.98 -2.39 2.05
CA LEU A 80 -1.16 -1.18 2.06
C LEU A 80 -0.44 -1.00 3.42
N ARG A 81 -1.06 -1.44 4.53
CA ARG A 81 -0.39 -1.47 5.82
C ARG A 81 0.79 -2.45 5.84
N GLN A 82 0.73 -3.59 5.15
CA GLN A 82 1.91 -4.45 4.98
C GLN A 82 3.02 -3.71 4.24
N VAL A 83 2.68 -2.99 3.17
CA VAL A 83 3.65 -2.17 2.41
C VAL A 83 4.25 -1.09 3.30
N GLN A 84 3.43 -0.39 4.09
CA GLN A 84 3.91 0.60 5.06
C GLN A 84 4.91 -0.01 6.05
N LYS A 85 4.64 -1.20 6.59
CA LYS A 85 5.56 -1.89 7.50
C LYS A 85 6.88 -2.27 6.83
N LEU A 86 6.85 -2.73 5.58
CA LEU A 86 8.06 -3.08 4.82
C LEU A 86 8.94 -1.85 4.55
N LEU A 87 8.32 -0.70 4.31
CA LEU A 87 9.01 0.57 4.09
C LEU A 87 9.51 1.23 5.39
N GLY A 88 8.91 0.86 6.53
CA GLY A 88 9.33 1.31 7.85
C GLY A 88 9.31 2.82 8.02
N GLU A 89 10.36 3.35 8.63
CA GLU A 89 10.51 4.78 8.95
C GLU A 89 10.65 5.72 7.73
N ARG A 90 10.77 5.16 6.54
CA ARG A 90 10.81 5.93 5.29
C ARG A 90 9.45 6.57 4.98
N VAL A 91 8.34 5.92 5.44
CA VAL A 91 6.99 6.45 5.31
C VAL A 91 6.83 7.65 6.24
N GLY A 92 6.39 8.77 5.68
CA GLY A 92 6.29 10.05 6.38
C GLY A 92 7.55 10.93 6.31
N LYS A 93 8.65 10.40 5.73
CA LYS A 93 9.89 11.14 5.51
C LYS A 93 10.23 11.25 4.01
N GLU A 94 10.29 10.12 3.32
CA GLU A 94 10.69 10.02 1.92
C GLU A 94 9.50 9.77 0.99
N LEU A 95 8.46 9.13 1.50
CA LEU A 95 7.26 8.77 0.77
C LEU A 95 6.03 8.81 1.67
N PHE A 96 4.85 9.00 1.07
CA PHE A 96 3.61 9.25 1.79
C PHE A 96 2.46 8.43 1.21
N PHE A 97 1.53 8.04 2.08
CA PHE A 97 0.30 7.35 1.69
C PHE A 97 -0.91 8.27 1.90
N TYR A 98 -1.81 8.28 0.95
CA TYR A 98 -3.05 9.06 1.00
C TYR A 98 -4.24 8.20 0.61
N SER A 99 -5.15 8.00 1.56
CA SER A 99 -6.45 7.36 1.30
C SER A 99 -7.52 8.44 1.34
N ILE A 100 -8.16 8.71 0.21
CA ILE A 100 -9.14 9.78 0.06
C ILE A 100 -10.53 9.17 0.05
N SER A 101 -11.42 9.67 0.91
CA SER A 101 -12.81 9.18 0.96
C SER A 101 -13.60 9.62 -0.27
N ILE A 102 -14.41 8.70 -0.80
CA ILE A 102 -15.43 8.98 -1.82
C ILE A 102 -16.81 9.23 -1.23
N ASP A 103 -16.94 9.16 0.09
CA ASP A 103 -18.17 9.36 0.84
C ASP A 103 -18.02 10.42 1.94
N PRO A 104 -17.67 11.67 1.58
CA PRO A 104 -17.35 12.68 2.58
C PRO A 104 -18.51 13.03 3.50
N ALA A 105 -19.75 12.70 3.12
CA ALA A 105 -20.92 12.91 3.97
C ALA A 105 -20.92 11.97 5.21
N ALA A 106 -20.41 10.76 5.06
CA ALA A 106 -20.30 9.78 6.14
C ALA A 106 -18.90 9.76 6.77
N ASP A 107 -17.87 9.99 5.98
CA ASP A 107 -16.47 9.87 6.37
C ASP A 107 -15.91 11.23 6.86
N THR A 108 -16.38 11.66 8.06
CA THR A 108 -15.80 12.83 8.73
C THR A 108 -14.35 12.56 9.19
N PRO A 109 -13.56 13.59 9.55
CA PRO A 109 -12.23 13.41 10.10
C PRO A 109 -12.17 12.41 11.25
N GLU A 110 -13.13 12.47 12.17
CA GLU A 110 -13.21 11.57 13.33
C GLU A 110 -13.46 10.11 12.90
N VAL A 111 -14.34 9.90 11.91
CA VAL A 111 -14.63 8.57 11.35
C VAL A 111 -13.40 7.99 10.67
N LEU A 112 -12.69 8.82 9.89
CA LEU A 112 -11.45 8.44 9.22
C LEU A 112 -10.34 8.13 10.23
N LYS A 113 -10.24 8.90 11.32
CA LYS A 113 -9.29 8.64 12.40
C LYS A 113 -9.55 7.29 13.06
N ALA A 114 -10.81 7.03 13.43
CA ALA A 114 -11.20 5.75 14.00
C ALA A 114 -10.96 4.57 13.03
N TYR A 115 -11.14 4.79 11.73
CA TYR A 115 -10.81 3.79 10.70
C TYR A 115 -9.30 3.51 10.66
N ALA A 116 -8.46 4.54 10.60
CA ALA A 116 -7.01 4.41 10.60
C ALA A 116 -6.49 3.67 11.85
N GLU A 117 -7.03 4.00 13.03
CA GLU A 117 -6.70 3.35 14.30
C GLU A 117 -7.07 1.86 14.30
N ARG A 118 -8.23 1.48 13.78
CA ARG A 118 -8.65 0.06 13.66
C ARG A 118 -7.65 -0.78 12.86
N PHE A 119 -7.05 -0.19 11.82
CA PHE A 119 -6.04 -0.85 11.00
C PHE A 119 -4.62 -0.67 11.52
N HIS A 120 -4.42 0.00 12.67
CA HIS A 120 -3.11 0.31 13.23
C HIS A 120 -2.18 1.00 12.21
N VAL A 121 -2.71 1.97 11.51
CA VAL A 121 -1.97 2.75 10.50
C VAL A 121 -0.90 3.58 11.19
N GLY A 122 0.32 3.53 10.67
CA GLY A 122 1.46 4.28 11.18
C GLY A 122 1.58 5.70 10.62
N PRO A 123 2.57 6.47 11.09
CA PRO A 123 2.85 7.81 10.59
C PRO A 123 3.08 7.85 9.08
N GLY A 124 2.82 9.01 8.46
CA GLY A 124 3.05 9.22 7.03
C GLY A 124 1.95 8.67 6.11
N TRP A 125 0.90 8.13 6.68
CA TRP A 125 -0.32 7.75 5.96
C TRP A 125 -1.50 8.59 6.45
N ARG A 126 -2.06 9.40 5.56
CA ARG A 126 -3.21 10.27 5.85
C ARG A 126 -4.47 9.74 5.22
N PHE A 127 -5.56 9.85 5.96
CA PHE A 127 -6.92 9.60 5.50
C PHE A 127 -7.60 10.95 5.32
N LEU A 128 -8.16 11.20 4.15
CA LEU A 128 -8.57 12.52 3.71
C LEU A 128 -10.03 12.53 3.31
N THR A 129 -10.71 13.62 3.60
CA THR A 129 -12.07 13.92 3.18
C THR A 129 -12.15 15.35 2.64
N GLY A 130 -13.32 15.80 2.18
CA GLY A 130 -13.46 17.17 1.66
C GLY A 130 -14.78 17.37 0.92
N ASP A 131 -14.81 18.32 0.00
CA ASP A 131 -15.98 18.53 -0.84
C ASP A 131 -16.15 17.39 -1.86
N PHE A 132 -17.37 16.89 -1.99
CA PHE A 132 -17.67 15.75 -2.87
C PHE A 132 -17.38 16.05 -4.35
N ALA A 133 -17.73 17.24 -4.82
CA ALA A 133 -17.53 17.59 -6.23
C ALA A 133 -16.01 17.73 -6.53
N ALA A 134 -15.27 18.33 -5.63
CA ALA A 134 -13.82 18.49 -5.75
C ALA A 134 -13.08 17.13 -5.68
N ILE A 135 -13.52 16.22 -4.81
CA ILE A 135 -12.98 14.85 -4.77
C ILE A 135 -13.35 14.08 -6.04
N THR A 136 -14.55 14.29 -6.58
CA THR A 136 -14.97 13.66 -7.84
C THR A 136 -14.10 14.12 -9.01
N GLU A 137 -13.82 15.42 -9.12
CA GLU A 137 -12.90 15.94 -10.13
C GLU A 137 -11.49 15.35 -9.97
N LEU A 138 -10.98 15.27 -8.74
CA LEU A 138 -9.68 14.68 -8.46
C LEU A 138 -9.62 13.21 -8.90
N ARG A 139 -10.66 12.43 -8.63
CA ARG A 139 -10.76 11.02 -9.07
C ARG A 139 -10.70 10.90 -10.60
N GLN A 140 -11.41 11.79 -11.32
CA GLN A 140 -11.41 11.82 -12.78
C GLN A 140 -10.02 12.16 -13.32
N ARG A 141 -9.37 13.19 -12.78
CA ARG A 141 -8.01 13.62 -13.17
C ARG A 141 -6.97 12.52 -12.93
N LEU A 142 -7.10 11.77 -11.85
CA LEU A 142 -6.22 10.62 -11.57
C LEU A 142 -6.59 9.35 -12.39
N GLY A 143 -7.61 9.42 -13.25
CA GLY A 143 -8.06 8.28 -14.05
C GLY A 143 -8.67 7.15 -13.23
N LEU A 144 -9.20 7.45 -12.04
CA LEU A 144 -9.82 6.48 -11.12
C LEU A 144 -11.36 6.58 -11.09
N LEU A 145 -11.93 7.44 -11.92
CA LEU A 145 -13.36 7.52 -12.17
C LEU A 145 -13.60 7.80 -13.64
N ASP A 146 -14.32 6.90 -14.32
CA ASP A 146 -14.79 7.14 -15.68
C ASP A 146 -15.91 8.18 -15.63
N ILE A 147 -15.88 9.15 -16.55
CA ILE A 147 -16.88 10.22 -16.67
C ILE A 147 -18.30 9.67 -16.90
N ARG A 148 -18.43 8.44 -17.38
CA ARG A 148 -19.72 7.79 -17.63
C ARG A 148 -20.31 7.10 -16.40
N VAL A 149 -19.54 6.94 -15.34
CA VAL A 149 -19.97 6.30 -14.09
C VAL A 149 -20.54 7.36 -13.16
N ASP A 150 -21.69 7.06 -12.57
CA ASP A 150 -22.27 7.90 -11.53
C ASP A 150 -21.30 7.98 -10.33
N PRO A 151 -20.76 9.16 -9.99
CA PRO A 151 -19.82 9.30 -8.89
C PRO A 151 -20.42 8.95 -7.53
N GLN A 152 -21.74 8.91 -7.39
CA GLN A 152 -22.43 8.48 -6.17
C GLN A 152 -22.55 6.96 -6.05
N ASN A 153 -22.34 6.23 -7.15
CA ASN A 153 -22.34 4.76 -7.13
C ASN A 153 -21.05 4.22 -6.50
N LYS A 154 -21.07 3.99 -5.20
CA LYS A 154 -19.92 3.51 -4.44
C LYS A 154 -19.50 2.08 -4.80
N SER A 155 -20.36 1.29 -5.45
CA SER A 155 -20.03 -0.08 -5.86
C SER A 155 -19.14 -0.14 -7.10
N GLU A 156 -19.09 0.92 -7.89
CA GLU A 156 -18.29 1.02 -9.11
C GLU A 156 -16.99 1.85 -8.91
N HIS A 157 -16.50 2.02 -7.68
CA HIS A 157 -15.25 2.72 -7.48
C HIS A 157 -14.04 1.87 -7.92
N SER A 158 -13.05 2.54 -8.49
CA SER A 158 -11.81 1.88 -8.93
C SER A 158 -11.01 1.35 -7.75
N LEU A 159 -10.62 0.09 -7.81
CA LEU A 159 -9.71 -0.56 -6.86
C LEU A 159 -8.24 -0.36 -7.24
N SER A 160 -7.91 0.73 -7.90
CA SER A 160 -6.54 0.99 -8.34
C SER A 160 -5.83 1.90 -7.37
N LEU A 161 -4.54 1.65 -7.19
CA LEU A 161 -3.59 2.48 -6.48
C LEU A 161 -2.81 3.31 -7.49
N ILE A 162 -2.74 4.62 -7.30
CA ILE A 162 -1.81 5.48 -8.02
C ILE A 162 -0.53 5.60 -7.19
N ILE A 163 0.60 5.26 -7.76
CA ILE A 163 1.90 5.51 -7.17
C ILE A 163 2.69 6.43 -8.08
N GLY A 164 3.44 7.36 -7.50
CA GLY A 164 4.22 8.26 -8.32
C GLY A 164 5.25 9.06 -7.54
N ASN A 165 6.18 9.62 -8.29
CA ASN A 165 7.14 10.61 -7.82
C ASN A 165 6.90 11.90 -8.62
N GLN A 166 6.36 12.91 -7.95
CA GLN A 166 6.02 14.17 -8.61
C GLN A 166 7.29 14.90 -9.10
N ALA A 167 8.38 14.84 -8.36
CA ALA A 167 9.64 15.50 -8.73
C ALA A 167 10.25 14.92 -10.03
N THR A 168 10.00 13.65 -10.36
CA THR A 168 10.51 13.02 -11.60
C THR A 168 9.44 12.88 -12.67
N GLY A 169 8.18 13.17 -12.35
CA GLY A 169 7.06 13.00 -13.25
C GLY A 169 6.69 11.54 -13.55
N GLN A 170 7.20 10.59 -12.77
CA GLN A 170 6.89 9.18 -12.95
C GLN A 170 5.61 8.82 -12.19
N TRP A 171 4.60 8.36 -12.91
CA TRP A 171 3.31 7.95 -12.35
C TRP A 171 2.89 6.60 -12.89
N MET A 172 2.32 5.75 -12.04
CA MET A 172 1.83 4.42 -12.40
C MET A 172 0.47 4.16 -11.73
N LYS A 173 -0.39 3.48 -12.47
CA LYS A 173 -1.60 2.85 -11.93
C LYS A 173 -1.31 1.37 -11.72
N VAL A 174 -1.44 0.91 -10.48
CA VAL A 174 -1.13 -0.46 -10.06
C VAL A 174 -2.27 -1.05 -9.24
N SER A 175 -2.23 -2.36 -9.02
CA SER A 175 -3.18 -3.01 -8.11
C SER A 175 -2.71 -2.88 -6.65
N PRO A 176 -3.57 -2.44 -5.71
CA PRO A 176 -3.23 -2.48 -4.29
C PRO A 176 -3.07 -3.91 -3.75
N PHE A 177 -3.56 -4.91 -4.50
CA PHE A 177 -3.45 -6.33 -4.16
C PHE A 177 -2.21 -7.00 -4.77
N GLU A 178 -1.34 -6.25 -5.43
CA GLU A 178 -0.05 -6.76 -5.87
C GLU A 178 0.79 -7.25 -4.68
N ASN A 179 1.81 -8.04 -4.96
CA ASN A 179 2.73 -8.51 -3.92
C ASN A 179 3.29 -7.30 -3.14
N PRO A 180 3.14 -7.26 -1.81
CA PRO A 180 3.53 -6.09 -1.00
C PRO A 180 5.03 -5.78 -1.09
N TYR A 181 5.88 -6.77 -1.32
CA TYR A 181 7.32 -6.54 -1.54
C TYR A 181 7.59 -5.83 -2.86
N ILE A 182 6.83 -6.13 -3.92
CA ILE A 182 6.94 -5.43 -5.21
C ILE A 182 6.44 -3.98 -5.07
N LEU A 183 5.32 -3.76 -4.40
CA LEU A 183 4.82 -2.41 -4.13
C LEU A 183 5.81 -1.59 -3.29
N ALA A 184 6.39 -2.21 -2.25
CA ALA A 184 7.40 -1.57 -1.41
C ALA A 184 8.66 -1.23 -2.22
N ASP A 185 9.12 -2.13 -3.09
CA ASP A 185 10.27 -1.88 -3.96
C ASP A 185 10.01 -0.75 -4.96
N ARG A 186 8.82 -0.73 -5.59
CA ARG A 186 8.45 0.37 -6.50
C ARG A 186 8.45 1.72 -5.80
N LEU A 187 7.81 1.82 -4.63
CA LEU A 187 7.71 3.06 -3.86
C LEU A 187 9.06 3.48 -3.26
N GLY A 188 9.77 2.52 -2.70
CA GLY A 188 11.00 2.77 -1.96
C GLY A 188 12.25 2.88 -2.83
N ASN A 189 12.29 2.25 -3.99
CA ASN A 189 13.46 2.16 -4.83
C ASN A 189 13.19 2.69 -6.25
N SER A 190 12.34 2.04 -7.03
CA SER A 190 12.17 2.34 -8.44
C SER A 190 11.73 3.78 -8.70
N LEU A 191 10.74 4.30 -7.95
CA LEU A 191 10.26 5.68 -8.07
C LEU A 191 11.23 6.71 -7.49
N GLN A 192 12.22 6.31 -6.72
CA GLN A 192 13.22 7.19 -6.12
C GLN A 192 14.46 7.34 -7.00
N ASN A 193 14.44 6.83 -8.24
CA ASN A 193 15.61 6.80 -9.12
C ASN A 193 16.85 6.18 -8.44
N TRP A 194 16.63 5.20 -7.61
CA TRP A 194 17.73 4.54 -6.94
C TRP A 194 18.63 3.89 -7.98
N LYS A 195 19.82 4.44 -8.16
CA LYS A 195 20.90 3.74 -8.84
C LYS A 195 21.24 2.59 -7.91
N VAL A 196 20.75 1.39 -8.24
CA VAL A 196 21.18 0.17 -7.59
C VAL A 196 22.70 0.20 -7.67
N ALA A 197 23.37 0.36 -6.51
CA ALA A 197 24.81 0.13 -6.46
C ALA A 197 25.02 -1.24 -7.09
N SER A 198 25.86 -1.31 -8.13
CA SER A 198 26.13 -2.51 -8.91
C SER A 198 26.09 -3.72 -7.99
N ALA A 199 25.04 -4.50 -8.08
CA ALA A 199 24.98 -5.76 -7.38
C ALA A 199 26.22 -6.54 -7.81
N THR A 200 27.09 -6.86 -6.89
CA THR A 200 28.15 -7.84 -7.09
C THR A 200 27.51 -8.97 -7.88
N HIS A 201 28.09 -9.33 -9.01
CA HIS A 201 27.60 -10.35 -9.92
C HIS A 201 27.21 -11.61 -9.14
N ASN A 202 25.95 -11.72 -8.75
CA ASN A 202 25.43 -12.98 -8.32
C ASN A 202 25.19 -13.78 -9.60
N SER A 203 26.01 -14.80 -9.81
CA SER A 203 25.82 -15.75 -10.89
C SER A 203 24.42 -16.36 -10.77
N TYR A 204 23.68 -16.46 -11.89
CA TYR A 204 22.42 -17.21 -11.92
C TYR A 204 22.58 -18.65 -11.45
N ALA A 205 23.80 -19.19 -11.50
CA ALA A 205 24.13 -20.52 -10.96
C ALA A 205 24.02 -20.61 -9.44
N ASP A 206 24.18 -19.48 -8.74
CA ASP A 206 24.09 -19.39 -7.27
C ASP A 206 22.72 -18.92 -6.79
N ALA A 207 21.79 -18.70 -7.72
CA ALA A 207 20.42 -18.31 -7.36
C ALA A 207 19.75 -19.45 -6.58
N PRO A 208 19.14 -19.16 -5.42
CA PRO A 208 18.43 -20.19 -4.68
C PRO A 208 17.31 -20.76 -5.55
N GLN A 209 17.21 -22.08 -5.61
CA GLN A 209 16.11 -22.72 -6.34
C GLN A 209 14.79 -22.31 -5.68
N LEU A 210 13.97 -21.56 -6.42
CA LEU A 210 12.70 -21.12 -5.95
C LEU A 210 11.73 -22.32 -5.93
N ARG A 211 11.28 -22.65 -4.74
CA ARG A 211 10.22 -23.63 -4.56
C ARG A 211 8.90 -23.08 -5.12
N THR A 212 8.17 -23.87 -5.85
CA THR A 212 6.79 -23.53 -6.26
C THR A 212 5.86 -23.68 -5.06
N PRO A 213 5.22 -22.60 -4.57
CA PRO A 213 4.27 -22.73 -3.48
C PRO A 213 3.06 -23.57 -3.91
N SER A 214 2.45 -24.29 -2.98
CA SER A 214 1.18 -24.97 -3.24
C SER A 214 0.06 -23.95 -3.53
N PRO A 215 -1.03 -24.36 -4.20
CA PRO A 215 -2.17 -23.47 -4.42
C PRO A 215 -2.73 -22.86 -3.12
N GLY A 216 -2.78 -23.64 -2.03
CA GLY A 216 -3.23 -23.16 -0.72
C GLY A 216 -2.27 -22.15 -0.11
N GLU A 217 -0.96 -22.36 -0.19
CA GLU A 217 0.04 -21.41 0.23
C GLU A 217 -0.02 -20.12 -0.59
N GLN A 218 -0.18 -20.24 -1.89
CA GLN A 218 -0.29 -19.08 -2.78
C GLN A 218 -1.51 -18.23 -2.42
N LEU A 219 -2.67 -18.87 -2.19
CA LEU A 219 -3.89 -18.17 -1.73
C LEU A 219 -3.67 -17.50 -0.38
N PHE A 220 -3.08 -18.19 0.59
CA PHE A 220 -2.79 -17.61 1.89
C PHE A 220 -1.90 -16.36 1.76
N ARG A 221 -0.79 -16.47 1.05
CA ARG A 221 0.17 -15.37 0.87
C ARG A 221 -0.42 -14.16 0.14
N THR A 222 -1.27 -14.41 -0.86
CA THR A 222 -1.81 -13.34 -1.70
C THR A 222 -3.09 -12.72 -1.17
N ARG A 223 -3.95 -13.50 -0.49
CA ARG A 223 -5.28 -13.03 -0.07
C ARG A 223 -5.47 -12.94 1.44
N CYS A 224 -4.75 -13.74 2.24
CA CYS A 224 -5.02 -13.88 3.68
C CYS A 224 -3.96 -13.21 4.56
N SER A 225 -2.68 -13.24 4.17
CA SER A 225 -1.55 -12.79 4.99
C SER A 225 -1.54 -11.30 5.30
N ALA A 226 -2.37 -10.49 4.64
CA ALA A 226 -2.53 -9.07 4.97
C ALA A 226 -3.15 -8.86 6.37
N CYS A 227 -4.07 -9.76 6.75
CA CYS A 227 -4.80 -9.70 8.00
C CYS A 227 -4.42 -10.81 8.98
N HIS A 228 -4.00 -11.97 8.48
CA HIS A 228 -3.77 -13.19 9.25
C HIS A 228 -2.29 -13.59 9.27
N SER A 229 -1.89 -14.22 10.37
CA SER A 229 -0.58 -14.85 10.55
C SER A 229 -0.71 -16.36 10.72
N LEU A 230 0.44 -17.05 10.65
CA LEU A 230 0.59 -18.47 10.99
C LEU A 230 1.71 -18.60 12.02
N GLY A 231 1.38 -18.58 13.32
CA GLY A 231 2.32 -18.68 14.41
C GLY A 231 3.00 -17.33 14.74
N ALA A 232 2.22 -16.25 14.87
CA ALA A 232 2.73 -14.93 15.26
C ALA A 232 3.16 -14.89 16.73
N ASP A 233 4.19 -14.11 17.02
CA ASP A 233 4.58 -13.77 18.39
C ASP A 233 3.58 -12.80 19.06
N ALA A 234 3.71 -12.63 20.38
CA ALA A 234 2.80 -11.78 21.16
C ALA A 234 2.79 -10.31 20.71
N ASN A 235 3.89 -9.79 20.14
CA ASN A 235 3.96 -8.41 19.65
C ASN A 235 3.21 -8.26 18.33
N ALA A 236 3.41 -9.21 17.42
CA ALA A 236 2.68 -9.23 16.16
C ALA A 236 1.17 -9.41 16.38
N MET A 237 0.79 -10.23 17.37
CA MET A 237 -0.62 -10.43 17.75
C MET A 237 -1.29 -9.16 18.29
N ARG A 238 -0.60 -8.29 19.02
CA ARG A 238 -1.17 -7.01 19.50
C ARG A 238 -1.55 -6.03 18.39
N GLN A 239 -0.93 -6.17 17.24
CA GLN A 239 -1.20 -5.35 16.06
C GLN A 239 -1.90 -6.14 14.94
N ALA A 240 -2.47 -7.29 15.27
CA ALA A 240 -3.14 -8.14 14.30
C ALA A 240 -4.48 -7.54 13.88
N ILE A 241 -4.74 -7.56 12.58
CA ILE A 241 -6.04 -7.16 11.99
C ILE A 241 -7.03 -8.32 12.08
N GLY A 242 -6.53 -9.56 12.05
CA GLY A 242 -7.32 -10.78 12.16
C GLY A 242 -6.60 -11.83 13.02
N PRO A 243 -7.28 -12.93 13.37
CA PRO A 243 -6.70 -13.98 14.21
C PRO A 243 -5.49 -14.67 13.55
N ASP A 244 -4.60 -15.16 14.41
CA ASP A 244 -3.59 -16.14 13.99
C ASP A 244 -4.24 -17.47 13.62
N LEU A 245 -3.91 -17.98 12.44
CA LEU A 245 -4.51 -19.19 11.89
C LEU A 245 -3.72 -20.48 12.15
N ALA A 246 -2.58 -20.42 12.87
CA ALA A 246 -1.85 -21.64 13.23
C ALA A 246 -2.76 -22.61 13.97
N GLY A 247 -2.95 -23.81 13.42
CA GLY A 247 -3.80 -24.85 13.97
C GLY A 247 -5.31 -24.56 14.00
N VAL A 248 -5.79 -23.62 13.19
CA VAL A 248 -7.21 -23.26 13.11
C VAL A 248 -8.09 -24.45 12.73
N THR A 249 -7.61 -25.33 11.86
CA THR A 249 -8.32 -26.55 11.43
C THR A 249 -8.54 -27.58 12.55
N ARG A 250 -7.79 -27.47 13.64
CA ARG A 250 -8.00 -28.28 14.86
C ARG A 250 -8.89 -27.59 15.90
N ARG A 251 -9.03 -26.24 15.82
CA ARG A 251 -9.81 -25.43 16.77
C ARG A 251 -11.23 -25.16 16.31
N ARG A 252 -11.53 -25.38 15.04
CA ARG A 252 -12.82 -25.08 14.43
C ARG A 252 -13.29 -26.28 13.60
N GLU A 253 -14.58 -26.48 13.58
CA GLU A 253 -15.20 -27.49 12.74
C GLU A 253 -14.99 -27.17 11.26
N ARG A 254 -14.70 -28.21 10.48
CA ARG A 254 -14.42 -28.08 9.06
C ARG A 254 -15.58 -27.42 8.30
N ALA A 255 -16.82 -27.85 8.56
CA ALA A 255 -18.01 -27.30 7.90
C ALA A 255 -18.19 -25.79 8.18
N TRP A 256 -17.87 -25.38 9.44
CA TRP A 256 -17.89 -23.95 9.79
C TRP A 256 -16.81 -23.18 9.03
N LEU A 257 -15.59 -23.70 8.92
CA LEU A 257 -14.49 -23.07 8.19
C LEU A 257 -14.79 -22.95 6.70
N GLU A 258 -15.34 -24.00 6.09
CA GLU A 258 -15.74 -24.01 4.67
C GLU A 258 -16.80 -22.95 4.38
N ARG A 259 -17.77 -22.80 5.25
CA ARG A 259 -18.81 -21.77 5.14
C ARG A 259 -18.22 -20.39 5.36
N TRP A 260 -17.42 -20.21 6.41
CA TRP A 260 -16.79 -18.93 6.75
C TRP A 260 -15.88 -18.39 5.62
N LEU A 261 -15.15 -19.27 4.94
CA LEU A 261 -14.29 -18.89 3.81
C LEU A 261 -15.08 -18.47 2.56
N ARG A 262 -16.28 -18.97 2.38
CA ARG A 262 -17.12 -18.67 1.22
C ARG A 262 -18.04 -17.46 1.41
N GLU A 263 -18.63 -17.31 2.57
CA GLU A 263 -19.68 -16.33 2.83
C GLU A 263 -19.57 -15.68 4.24
N PRO A 264 -18.39 -15.09 4.60
CA PRO A 264 -18.19 -14.50 5.92
C PRO A 264 -19.14 -13.33 6.22
N ASP A 265 -19.43 -12.52 5.21
CA ASP A 265 -20.40 -11.43 5.24
C ASP A 265 -21.80 -11.91 5.61
N ARG A 266 -22.23 -13.01 5.02
CA ARG A 266 -23.53 -13.62 5.31
C ARG A 266 -23.60 -14.18 6.72
N MET A 267 -22.56 -14.89 7.16
CA MET A 267 -22.50 -15.41 8.53
C MET A 267 -22.51 -14.31 9.59
N LEU A 268 -21.87 -13.17 9.32
CA LEU A 268 -21.97 -12.00 10.19
C LEU A 268 -23.38 -11.40 10.19
N ALA A 269 -24.04 -11.28 9.04
CA ALA A 269 -25.40 -10.79 8.92
C ALA A 269 -26.41 -11.71 9.66
N GLU A 270 -26.20 -13.00 9.64
CA GLU A 270 -26.97 -14.02 10.37
C GLU A 270 -26.63 -14.08 11.87
N GLN A 271 -25.68 -13.25 12.33
CA GLN A 271 -25.21 -13.20 13.71
C GLN A 271 -24.64 -14.54 14.23
N ASP A 272 -23.94 -15.29 13.38
CA ASP A 272 -23.21 -16.48 13.82
C ASP A 272 -22.39 -16.15 15.09
N PRO A 273 -22.52 -16.90 16.17
CA PRO A 273 -21.90 -16.54 17.45
C PRO A 273 -20.38 -16.43 17.38
N THR A 274 -19.73 -17.34 16.65
CA THR A 274 -18.28 -17.36 16.48
C THR A 274 -17.80 -16.21 15.59
N ALA A 275 -18.47 -15.97 14.46
CA ALA A 275 -18.17 -14.87 13.56
C ALA A 275 -18.32 -13.50 14.25
N THR A 276 -19.41 -13.33 14.99
CA THR A 276 -19.69 -12.12 15.76
C THR A 276 -18.68 -11.87 16.87
N ALA A 277 -18.25 -12.92 17.58
CA ALA A 277 -17.22 -12.82 18.61
C ALA A 277 -15.87 -12.39 18.00
N LEU A 278 -15.46 -12.99 16.89
CA LEU A 278 -14.24 -12.62 16.16
C LEU A 278 -14.32 -11.16 15.66
N TYR A 279 -15.43 -10.76 15.07
CA TYR A 279 -15.65 -9.38 14.62
C TYR A 279 -15.43 -8.35 15.75
N ARG A 280 -15.99 -8.62 16.94
CA ARG A 280 -15.82 -7.75 18.11
C ARG A 280 -14.38 -7.75 18.62
N GLN A 281 -13.72 -8.92 18.61
CA GLN A 281 -12.34 -9.08 19.10
C GLN A 281 -11.32 -8.35 18.23
N PHE A 282 -11.56 -8.28 16.91
CA PHE A 282 -10.63 -7.68 15.95
C PHE A 282 -11.13 -6.32 15.44
N ASN A 283 -11.42 -5.41 16.37
CA ASN A 283 -11.74 -4.00 16.12
C ASN A 283 -12.89 -3.77 15.14
N GLN A 284 -13.86 -4.69 15.12
CA GLN A 284 -14.98 -4.63 14.19
C GLN A 284 -14.57 -4.59 12.71
N ILE A 285 -13.43 -5.19 12.39
CA ILE A 285 -13.02 -5.42 11.02
C ILE A 285 -13.63 -6.74 10.56
N GLY A 286 -14.56 -6.68 9.62
CA GLY A 286 -15.16 -7.88 9.03
C GLY A 286 -14.17 -8.57 8.10
N MET A 287 -14.15 -9.90 8.13
CA MET A 287 -13.46 -10.66 7.09
C MET A 287 -14.19 -10.44 5.75
N PRO A 288 -13.51 -9.94 4.71
CA PRO A 288 -14.15 -9.70 3.42
C PRO A 288 -14.52 -11.01 2.73
N ASN A 289 -15.60 -11.00 1.96
CA ASN A 289 -15.91 -12.09 1.06
C ASN A 289 -14.95 -12.04 -0.14
N LEU A 290 -14.05 -13.02 -0.22
CA LEU A 290 -13.02 -13.10 -1.25
C LEU A 290 -13.45 -13.88 -2.49
N GLY A 291 -14.71 -14.32 -2.54
CA GLY A 291 -15.27 -15.07 -3.68
C GLY A 291 -14.57 -16.41 -3.91
N LEU A 292 -14.14 -17.10 -2.86
CA LEU A 292 -13.42 -18.37 -2.97
C LEU A 292 -14.36 -19.48 -3.44
N GLY A 293 -13.96 -20.16 -4.52
CA GLY A 293 -14.63 -21.38 -5.00
C GLY A 293 -14.26 -22.60 -4.16
N GLU A 294 -15.00 -23.70 -4.35
CA GLU A 294 -14.80 -24.94 -3.58
C GLU A 294 -13.36 -25.45 -3.65
N VAL A 295 -12.75 -25.47 -4.83
CA VAL A 295 -11.36 -25.93 -5.02
C VAL A 295 -10.37 -25.07 -4.25
N GLU A 296 -10.56 -23.75 -4.24
CA GLU A 296 -9.70 -22.80 -3.51
C GLU A 296 -9.86 -22.98 -1.99
N VAL A 297 -11.08 -23.17 -1.51
CA VAL A 297 -11.37 -23.45 -0.09
C VAL A 297 -10.67 -24.73 0.38
N GLN A 298 -10.77 -25.81 -0.40
CA GLN A 298 -10.11 -27.08 -0.05
C GLN A 298 -8.59 -26.97 -0.06
N ALA A 299 -8.02 -26.26 -1.07
CA ALA A 299 -6.58 -26.01 -1.14
C ALA A 299 -6.08 -25.19 0.07
N LEU A 300 -6.83 -24.16 0.44
CA LEU A 300 -6.48 -23.31 1.58
C LEU A 300 -6.57 -24.07 2.91
N LEU A 301 -7.63 -24.85 3.14
CA LEU A 301 -7.79 -25.67 4.34
C LEU A 301 -6.71 -26.75 4.43
N GLY A 302 -6.30 -27.33 3.32
CA GLY A 302 -5.17 -28.27 3.26
C GLY A 302 -3.88 -27.61 3.74
N TYR A 303 -3.57 -26.43 3.23
CA TYR A 303 -2.39 -25.66 3.66
C TYR A 303 -2.46 -25.23 5.13
N LEU A 304 -3.62 -24.76 5.61
CA LEU A 304 -3.80 -24.37 7.02
C LEU A 304 -3.73 -25.56 7.99
N ALA A 305 -4.00 -26.79 7.53
CA ALA A 305 -3.86 -28.00 8.33
C ALA A 305 -2.39 -28.37 8.56
N ASP A 306 -1.56 -28.23 7.54
CA ASP A 306 -0.12 -28.46 7.61
C ASP A 306 0.67 -27.50 6.73
N PRO A 307 0.97 -26.29 7.24
CA PRO A 307 1.79 -25.33 6.50
C PRO A 307 3.22 -25.80 6.24
N SER A 308 3.71 -26.82 6.98
CA SER A 308 5.07 -27.35 6.84
C SER A 308 5.19 -28.40 5.74
N ALA A 309 4.12 -29.08 5.38
CA ALA A 309 4.11 -30.06 4.30
C ALA A 309 4.59 -29.46 2.97
N ASP A 310 4.36 -28.17 2.78
CA ASP A 310 4.80 -27.41 1.59
C ASP A 310 6.24 -26.88 1.70
N ALA A 311 6.86 -26.98 2.88
CA ALA A 311 8.23 -26.49 3.10
C ALA A 311 9.31 -27.44 2.52
N THR A 312 8.96 -28.66 2.19
CA THR A 312 9.89 -29.62 1.63
C THR A 312 10.16 -29.33 0.15
N PRO A 313 11.43 -29.18 -0.28
CA PRO A 313 11.73 -29.10 -1.70
C PRO A 313 11.25 -30.40 -2.35
N ARG A 314 10.32 -30.33 -3.29
CA ARG A 314 10.10 -31.47 -4.18
C ARG A 314 11.42 -31.72 -4.90
N ALA A 315 12.09 -32.81 -4.56
CA ALA A 315 13.19 -33.35 -5.33
C ALA A 315 12.65 -33.75 -6.72
N GLY A 316 12.51 -32.74 -7.57
CA GLY A 316 12.22 -32.89 -9.00
C GLY A 316 13.56 -33.11 -9.67
N SER A 317 13.85 -34.37 -9.98
CA SER A 317 14.89 -34.79 -10.87
C SER A 317 14.93 -33.95 -12.14
N ALA A 318 15.75 -32.90 -12.13
CA ALA A 318 16.28 -32.37 -13.40
C ALA A 318 17.31 -33.41 -13.89
N PRO A 319 17.20 -33.91 -15.12
CA PRO A 319 18.25 -34.73 -15.68
C PRO A 319 19.54 -33.90 -15.77
N PRO A 320 20.72 -34.50 -15.51
CA PRO A 320 21.98 -33.80 -15.63
C PRO A 320 22.11 -33.30 -17.06
N LEU A 321 22.36 -32.00 -17.21
CA LEU A 321 22.76 -31.42 -18.49
C LEU A 321 24.08 -32.13 -18.91
N GLN A 322 23.98 -33.00 -19.90
CA GLN A 322 25.12 -33.58 -20.53
C GLN A 322 25.97 -32.45 -21.10
N GLN A 323 27.15 -32.29 -20.57
CA GLN A 323 28.18 -31.44 -21.15
C GLN A 323 28.46 -31.94 -22.55
N ALA A 324 28.03 -31.20 -23.54
CA ALA A 324 28.49 -31.39 -24.90
C ALA A 324 29.96 -30.95 -24.95
N SER A 325 30.84 -31.91 -24.87
CA SER A 325 32.26 -31.74 -25.27
C SER A 325 32.30 -31.64 -26.77
N GLN A 326 32.66 -30.46 -27.30
CA GLN A 326 33.53 -30.28 -28.49
C GLN A 326 34.11 -28.90 -28.45
#